data_0a0db938e2274da7ee1a1817c0bd8873
#
_entry.id   0a0db938e2274da7ee1a1817c0bd8873
#
_cell.length_a   1.000
_cell.length_b   1.000
_cell.length_c   1.000
_cell.angle_alpha   90.00
_cell.angle_beta   90.00
_cell.angle_gamma   90.00
#
_symmetry.space_group_name_H-M   'P 1'
#
loop_
_entity.id
_entity.type
_entity.pdbx_description
1 polymer ?
#
loop_
_entity_poly.entity_id
_entity_poly.type
_entity_poly.pdbx_seq_one_letter_code
_entity_poly.pdbx_strand_id
1 'polypeptide(L)'
;MMDYVHSETGDPAQADPQCAHYHEPDGVLPPGFGLTTSWQRELDFVLLGQLPPFAGAPRPSTTVTAGMTAFDHALIRGCKPDKPFLLHGKAPPAWWNWHEYNKLKRPGVNRMSAIQTVACGADGVQYFQWRKGRGGSEQFHGAVVDHDGRDDTRVFNEVTATNEALAALTPVCGSLPKADAAMIFDWDNRWALDDAWGMQIKQKNLRETCCQLYAQLNHCGVETDVVGVDADLNRYKLVVLPMLFMTKPGFAQKIREYVENGGTVVATYLLGYVDESTLCWLGGFPGDGLREVFGVTASELDTLYPGEGNRAIWVK
;
A
#
# COMPACT_ATOMS: atom_id res chain seq x y z
N MET A 1 5.56 17.48 -12.23
CA MET A 1 5.77 16.01 -12.25
C MET A 1 5.04 15.35 -13.42
N MET A 2 3.73 15.62 -13.63
CA MET A 2 3.01 15.12 -14.83
C MET A 2 3.72 15.51 -16.14
N ASP A 3 4.10 16.79 -16.29
CA ASP A 3 4.82 17.27 -17.47
C ASP A 3 6.15 16.53 -17.69
N TYR A 4 6.83 16.15 -16.62
CA TYR A 4 8.05 15.36 -16.69
C TYR A 4 7.77 13.94 -17.20
N VAL A 5 6.77 13.25 -16.64
CA VAL A 5 6.37 11.92 -17.09
C VAL A 5 5.98 11.95 -18.58
N HIS A 6 5.16 12.93 -18.99
CA HIS A 6 4.78 13.08 -20.41
C HIS A 6 5.98 13.39 -21.32
N SER A 7 6.97 14.15 -20.84
CA SER A 7 8.20 14.42 -21.62
C SER A 7 9.08 13.18 -21.78
N GLU A 8 9.08 12.28 -20.80
CA GLU A 8 9.87 11.03 -20.85
C GLU A 8 9.16 9.93 -21.65
N THR A 9 7.84 9.83 -21.53
CA THR A 9 7.05 8.80 -22.22
C THR A 9 6.72 9.19 -23.65
N GLY A 10 6.85 10.46 -24.01
CA GLY A 10 6.53 10.98 -25.35
C GLY A 10 5.02 10.98 -25.64
N ASP A 11 4.67 11.26 -26.90
CA ASP A 11 3.29 11.09 -27.37
C ASP A 11 2.97 9.58 -27.42
N PRO A 12 1.95 9.10 -26.69
CA PRO A 12 1.58 7.68 -26.69
C PRO A 12 1.29 7.13 -28.09
N ALA A 13 0.99 7.99 -29.06
CA ALA A 13 0.81 7.59 -30.46
C ALA A 13 2.15 7.34 -31.20
N GLN A 14 3.29 7.73 -30.64
CA GLN A 14 4.63 7.58 -31.19
C GLN A 14 5.51 6.60 -30.38
N ALA A 15 5.02 6.11 -29.25
CA ALA A 15 5.76 5.17 -28.42
C ALA A 15 5.98 3.84 -29.16
N ASP A 16 7.21 3.32 -29.10
CA ASP A 16 7.52 1.97 -29.57
C ASP A 16 6.63 0.97 -28.81
N PRO A 17 5.77 0.19 -29.51
CA PRO A 17 4.91 -0.78 -28.83
C PRO A 17 5.67 -1.86 -28.05
N GLN A 18 6.99 -1.95 -28.20
CA GLN A 18 7.85 -2.86 -27.43
C GLN A 18 8.46 -2.21 -26.19
N CYS A 19 8.33 -0.89 -26.03
CA CYS A 19 8.86 -0.16 -24.88
C CYS A 19 7.73 0.13 -23.87
N ALA A 20 7.58 -0.74 -22.90
CA ALA A 20 6.63 -0.52 -21.82
C ALA A 20 7.11 0.58 -20.87
N HIS A 21 6.27 1.58 -20.61
CA HIS A 21 6.54 2.62 -19.64
C HIS A 21 6.19 2.13 -18.24
N TYR A 22 7.11 2.22 -17.30
CA TYR A 22 6.95 1.75 -15.94
C TYR A 22 7.43 2.77 -14.91
N HIS A 23 6.89 2.65 -13.72
CA HIS A 23 7.36 3.38 -12.56
C HIS A 23 7.49 2.44 -11.36
N GLU A 24 8.61 2.52 -10.68
CA GLU A 24 8.88 1.80 -9.45
C GLU A 24 8.74 2.75 -8.25
N PRO A 25 7.67 2.60 -7.45
CA PRO A 25 7.65 3.21 -6.14
C PRO A 25 8.54 2.40 -5.20
N ASP A 26 9.53 3.03 -4.61
CA ASP A 26 10.32 2.40 -3.56
C ASP A 26 9.40 1.90 -2.45
N GLY A 27 9.53 0.63 -2.08
CA GLY A 27 8.62 -0.06 -1.16
C GLY A 27 8.67 0.42 0.30
N VAL A 28 9.58 1.33 0.63
CA VAL A 28 9.51 2.25 1.76
C VAL A 28 9.46 3.62 1.14
N LEU A 29 8.24 4.12 0.96
CA LEU A 29 8.06 5.50 0.56
C LEU A 29 8.61 6.38 1.68
N PRO A 30 9.77 7.04 1.48
CA PRO A 30 10.25 8.01 2.45
C PRO A 30 9.19 9.10 2.64
N PRO A 31 9.15 9.76 3.79
CA PRO A 31 8.29 10.92 3.98
C PRO A 31 8.55 11.91 2.83
N GLY A 32 7.52 12.20 2.03
CA GLY A 32 7.60 13.13 0.90
C GLY A 32 7.56 12.54 -0.50
N PHE A 33 7.71 11.23 -0.69
CA PHE A 33 7.43 10.59 -1.99
C PHE A 33 6.06 9.92 -1.98
N GLY A 34 5.08 10.59 -2.52
CA GLY A 34 3.76 10.06 -2.79
C GLY A 34 3.54 9.99 -4.29
N LEU A 35 3.16 8.82 -4.71
CA LEU A 35 2.67 8.63 -6.06
C LEU A 35 1.22 9.10 -6.07
N THR A 36 0.95 10.20 -6.74
CA THR A 36 -0.44 10.53 -7.00
C THR A 36 -1.00 9.53 -8.00
N THR A 37 -2.15 8.94 -7.71
CA THR A 37 -2.85 8.00 -8.60
C THR A 37 -3.05 8.56 -10.01
N SER A 38 -2.99 9.88 -10.16
CA SER A 38 -3.20 10.58 -11.44
C SER A 38 -2.14 10.25 -12.49
N TRP A 39 -0.85 10.27 -12.16
CA TRP A 39 0.18 10.00 -13.18
C TRP A 39 0.49 8.51 -13.37
N GLN A 40 0.17 7.66 -12.39
CA GLN A 40 0.28 6.22 -12.57
C GLN A 40 -0.71 5.67 -13.59
N ARG A 41 -1.82 6.37 -13.83
CA ARG A 41 -2.79 6.01 -14.88
C ARG A 41 -2.23 6.15 -16.30
N GLU A 42 -1.24 7.03 -16.47
CA GLU A 42 -0.57 7.25 -17.76
C GLU A 42 0.45 6.15 -18.09
N LEU A 43 0.84 5.33 -17.12
CA LEU A 43 1.82 4.25 -17.33
C LEU A 43 1.15 2.97 -17.82
N ASP A 44 1.89 2.14 -18.54
CA ASP A 44 1.38 0.86 -19.05
C ASP A 44 1.11 -0.12 -17.89
N PHE A 45 1.97 -0.12 -16.87
CA PHE A 45 1.81 -0.90 -15.64
C PHE A 45 2.57 -0.26 -14.48
N VAL A 46 2.25 -0.69 -13.25
CA VAL A 46 2.88 -0.20 -12.03
C VAL A 46 3.77 -1.29 -11.45
N LEU A 47 4.96 -0.90 -11.01
CA LEU A 47 5.89 -1.77 -10.31
C LEU A 47 5.85 -1.49 -8.81
N LEU A 48 5.99 -2.52 -8.01
CA LEU A 48 6.19 -2.42 -6.57
C LEU A 48 7.59 -2.89 -6.19
N GLY A 49 8.44 -1.98 -5.73
CA GLY A 49 9.68 -2.32 -5.03
C GLY A 49 9.33 -2.79 -3.62
N GLN A 50 9.49 -4.07 -3.31
CA GLN A 50 9.14 -4.59 -1.99
C GLN A 50 10.37 -4.72 -1.09
N LEU A 51 10.42 -3.87 -0.07
CA LEU A 51 11.29 -4.05 1.09
C LEU A 51 10.57 -4.95 2.10
N PRO A 52 11.18 -6.05 2.55
CA PRO A 52 10.56 -6.85 3.59
C PRO A 52 10.44 -6.02 4.87
N PRO A 53 9.28 -5.98 5.54
CA PRO A 53 9.05 -5.20 6.75
C PRO A 53 9.72 -5.82 7.98
N PHE A 54 10.99 -6.25 7.85
CA PHE A 54 11.77 -6.87 8.92
C PHE A 54 12.69 -5.88 9.63
N ALA A 55 12.62 -4.60 9.28
CA ALA A 55 13.43 -3.56 9.91
C ALA A 55 12.76 -3.08 11.20
N GLY A 56 13.46 -3.24 12.28
CA GLY A 56 13.08 -2.77 13.61
C GLY A 56 12.79 -3.89 14.62
N ALA A 57 13.20 -3.68 15.85
CA ALA A 57 12.79 -4.52 16.99
C ALA A 57 11.60 -3.85 17.71
N PRO A 58 10.65 -4.63 18.28
CA PRO A 58 10.57 -6.08 18.27
C PRO A 58 10.05 -6.62 16.94
N ARG A 59 10.50 -7.82 16.57
CA ARG A 59 10.15 -8.48 15.31
C ARG A 59 8.62 -8.69 15.21
N PRO A 60 7.94 -8.15 14.19
CA PRO A 60 6.52 -8.43 14.00
C PRO A 60 6.31 -9.93 13.72
N SER A 61 5.16 -10.45 14.09
CA SER A 61 4.80 -11.83 13.76
C SER A 61 4.71 -12.00 12.24
N THR A 62 4.85 -13.25 11.76
CA THR A 62 4.71 -13.55 10.33
C THR A 62 3.34 -13.10 9.80
N THR A 63 2.29 -13.22 10.61
CA THR A 63 0.93 -12.77 10.26
C THR A 63 0.86 -11.27 10.06
N VAL A 64 1.44 -10.48 10.98
CA VAL A 64 1.50 -9.01 10.84
C VAL A 64 2.27 -8.62 9.58
N THR A 65 3.42 -9.25 9.36
CA THR A 65 4.24 -9.02 8.14
C THR A 65 3.47 -9.34 6.87
N ALA A 66 2.76 -10.47 6.83
CA ALA A 66 1.95 -10.86 5.68
C ALA A 66 0.79 -9.86 5.42
N GLY A 67 0.14 -9.38 6.49
CA GLY A 67 -0.91 -8.36 6.40
C GLY A 67 -0.41 -7.02 5.88
N MET A 68 0.75 -6.56 6.35
CA MET A 68 1.39 -5.34 5.83
C MET A 68 1.77 -5.47 4.35
N THR A 69 2.33 -6.61 3.97
CA THR A 69 2.67 -6.91 2.57
C THR A 69 1.42 -6.94 1.69
N ALA A 70 0.34 -7.55 2.16
CA ALA A 70 -0.92 -7.59 1.42
C ALA A 70 -1.53 -6.19 1.25
N PHE A 71 -1.46 -5.34 2.28
CA PHE A 71 -1.87 -3.94 2.18
C PHE A 71 -1.06 -3.18 1.12
N ASP A 72 0.27 -3.32 1.11
CA ASP A 72 1.12 -2.66 0.11
C ASP A 72 0.77 -3.13 -1.31
N HIS A 73 0.53 -4.42 -1.50
CA HIS A 73 0.08 -4.96 -2.80
C HIS A 73 -1.30 -4.39 -3.21
N ALA A 74 -2.25 -4.29 -2.29
CA ALA A 74 -3.57 -3.71 -2.57
C ALA A 74 -3.47 -2.21 -2.88
N LEU A 75 -2.58 -1.47 -2.19
CA LEU A 75 -2.34 -0.06 -2.45
C LEU A 75 -1.80 0.18 -3.87
N ILE A 76 -0.84 -0.62 -4.31
CA ILE A 76 -0.28 -0.52 -5.67
C ILE A 76 -1.30 -0.97 -6.72
N ARG A 77 -2.05 -2.04 -6.47
CA ARG A 77 -3.16 -2.45 -7.34
C ARG A 77 -4.19 -1.33 -7.50
N GLY A 78 -4.51 -0.62 -6.42
CA GLY A 78 -5.45 0.50 -6.44
C GLY A 78 -5.01 1.70 -7.27
N CYS A 79 -3.73 1.85 -7.54
CA CYS A 79 -3.21 2.89 -8.43
C CYS A 79 -3.60 2.67 -9.90
N LYS A 80 -3.78 1.41 -10.29
CA LYS A 80 -4.20 1.02 -11.65
C LYS A 80 -5.14 -0.20 -11.56
N PRO A 81 -6.41 0.03 -11.16
CA PRO A 81 -7.30 -1.06 -10.73
C PRO A 81 -7.72 -2.02 -11.84
N ASP A 82 -7.51 -1.65 -13.10
CA ASP A 82 -7.92 -2.46 -14.26
C ASP A 82 -6.80 -3.35 -14.80
N LYS A 83 -5.61 -3.30 -14.21
CA LYS A 83 -4.45 -4.09 -14.66
C LYS A 83 -3.71 -4.73 -13.50
N PRO A 84 -3.16 -5.93 -13.68
CA PRO A 84 -2.19 -6.50 -12.75
C PRO A 84 -0.96 -5.61 -12.59
N PHE A 85 -0.33 -5.71 -11.42
CA PHE A 85 0.96 -5.07 -11.16
C PHE A 85 2.11 -6.07 -11.28
N LEU A 86 3.34 -5.58 -11.28
CA LEU A 86 4.55 -6.40 -11.19
C LEU A 86 5.26 -6.13 -9.86
N LEU A 87 5.70 -7.19 -9.19
CA LEU A 87 6.62 -7.05 -8.06
C LEU A 87 8.05 -6.96 -8.59
N HIS A 88 8.61 -5.75 -8.56
CA HIS A 88 10.00 -5.48 -8.92
C HIS A 88 10.88 -5.39 -7.68
N GLY A 89 12.15 -5.75 -7.79
CA GLY A 89 13.08 -5.61 -6.67
C GLY A 89 12.84 -6.55 -5.49
N LYS A 90 12.16 -7.70 -5.70
CA LYS A 90 12.03 -8.71 -4.65
C LYS A 90 13.39 -9.21 -4.20
N ALA A 91 13.71 -9.06 -2.92
CA ALA A 91 14.91 -9.64 -2.36
C ALA A 91 14.90 -11.17 -2.45
N PRO A 92 15.96 -11.82 -2.97
CA PRO A 92 16.13 -13.26 -2.87
C PRO A 92 16.12 -13.73 -1.40
N PRO A 93 16.08 -15.04 -1.11
CA PRO A 93 16.16 -15.54 0.27
C PRO A 93 17.56 -15.42 0.87
N ALA A 94 18.26 -14.31 0.61
CA ALA A 94 19.59 -13.92 1.04
C ALA A 94 19.53 -12.65 1.91
N TRP A 95 20.68 -12.05 2.23
CA TRP A 95 20.73 -10.84 3.03
C TRP A 95 20.21 -9.63 2.26
N TRP A 96 19.55 -8.75 3.00
CA TRP A 96 19.15 -7.43 2.57
C TRP A 96 19.87 -6.40 3.43
N ASN A 97 20.69 -5.53 2.88
CA ASN A 97 21.63 -4.69 3.63
C ASN A 97 21.15 -3.25 3.85
N TRP A 98 19.84 -2.99 3.73
CA TRP A 98 19.25 -1.66 3.84
C TRP A 98 18.71 -1.31 5.23
N HIS A 99 18.79 -2.25 6.18
CA HIS A 99 18.20 -2.09 7.50
C HIS A 99 19.23 -2.21 8.60
N GLU A 100 18.93 -1.68 9.76
CA GLU A 100 19.74 -1.82 10.97
C GLU A 100 19.98 -3.30 11.31
N TYR A 101 18.96 -4.15 11.14
CA TYR A 101 19.04 -5.61 11.33
C TYR A 101 18.64 -6.34 10.07
N ASN A 102 19.56 -7.01 9.43
CA ASN A 102 19.37 -7.71 8.15
C ASN A 102 19.30 -9.22 8.38
N LYS A 103 18.09 -9.75 8.51
CA LYS A 103 17.87 -11.18 8.71
C LYS A 103 17.60 -11.91 7.42
N LEU A 104 18.14 -13.11 7.29
CA LEU A 104 17.84 -14.00 6.17
C LEU A 104 16.38 -14.42 6.19
N LYS A 105 15.77 -14.52 5.03
CA LYS A 105 14.50 -15.22 4.86
C LYS A 105 14.71 -16.70 5.18
N ARG A 106 13.86 -17.26 6.04
CA ARG A 106 13.85 -18.70 6.32
C ARG A 106 13.45 -19.48 5.06
N PRO A 107 13.88 -20.75 4.94
CA PRO A 107 13.42 -21.62 3.85
C PRO A 107 11.89 -21.61 3.71
N GLY A 108 11.39 -21.53 2.48
CA GLY A 108 9.95 -21.47 2.16
C GLY A 108 9.32 -20.08 2.18
N VAL A 109 9.87 -19.10 2.90
CA VAL A 109 9.33 -17.73 2.98
C VAL A 109 9.35 -17.04 1.62
N ASN A 110 10.39 -17.28 0.81
CA ASN A 110 10.47 -16.72 -0.54
C ASN A 110 9.33 -17.19 -1.43
N ARG A 111 9.08 -18.51 -1.46
CA ARG A 111 7.99 -19.11 -2.22
C ARG A 111 6.62 -18.63 -1.73
N MET A 112 6.39 -18.65 -0.41
CA MET A 112 5.15 -18.18 0.20
C MET A 112 4.85 -16.74 -0.20
N SER A 113 5.82 -15.83 -0.06
CA SER A 113 5.63 -14.41 -0.40
C SER A 113 5.47 -14.17 -1.90
N ALA A 114 6.09 -14.97 -2.77
CA ALA A 114 5.87 -14.88 -4.21
C ALA A 114 4.45 -15.32 -4.60
N ILE A 115 3.95 -16.40 -4.02
CA ILE A 115 2.56 -16.86 -4.23
C ILE A 115 1.56 -15.83 -3.67
N GLN A 116 1.83 -15.25 -2.50
CA GLN A 116 1.01 -14.16 -1.95
C GLN A 116 0.93 -12.98 -2.91
N THR A 117 2.05 -12.60 -3.52
CA THR A 117 2.10 -11.51 -4.50
C THR A 117 1.15 -11.76 -5.68
N VAL A 118 1.18 -12.97 -6.25
CA VAL A 118 0.27 -13.36 -7.34
C VAL A 118 -1.19 -13.38 -6.85
N ALA A 119 -1.45 -13.92 -5.67
CA ALA A 119 -2.79 -13.92 -5.07
C ALA A 119 -3.34 -12.50 -4.85
N CYS A 120 -2.47 -11.51 -4.63
CA CYS A 120 -2.84 -10.10 -4.52
C CYS A 120 -2.99 -9.38 -5.87
N GLY A 121 -2.86 -10.08 -7.01
CA GLY A 121 -3.12 -9.55 -8.35
C GLY A 121 -1.88 -9.13 -9.13
N ALA A 122 -0.69 -9.65 -8.79
CA ALA A 122 0.50 -9.45 -9.61
C ALA A 122 0.64 -10.54 -10.68
N ASP A 123 1.13 -10.16 -11.86
CA ASP A 123 1.47 -11.08 -12.95
C ASP A 123 2.94 -11.50 -12.98
N GLY A 124 3.77 -10.91 -12.15
CA GLY A 124 5.18 -11.24 -12.14
C GLY A 124 5.93 -10.86 -10.89
N VAL A 125 7.03 -11.58 -10.69
CA VAL A 125 7.98 -11.37 -9.58
C VAL A 125 9.37 -11.28 -10.16
N GLN A 126 10.04 -10.15 -9.95
CA GLN A 126 11.39 -9.89 -10.43
C GLN A 126 12.34 -9.76 -9.24
N TYR A 127 13.49 -10.43 -9.30
CA TYR A 127 14.46 -10.41 -8.22
C TYR A 127 15.51 -9.33 -8.41
N PHE A 128 15.78 -8.57 -7.39
CA PHE A 128 16.97 -7.76 -7.27
C PHE A 128 17.90 -8.43 -6.25
N GLN A 129 19.02 -8.93 -6.69
CA GLN A 129 19.62 -8.90 -8.01
C GLN A 129 20.02 -10.31 -8.48
N TRP A 130 20.32 -10.46 -9.77
CA TRP A 130 20.77 -11.73 -10.31
C TRP A 130 22.13 -12.14 -9.73
N ARG A 131 23.13 -11.27 -9.86
CA ARG A 131 24.49 -11.52 -9.36
C ARG A 131 24.92 -10.45 -8.38
N LYS A 132 25.51 -10.86 -7.27
CA LYS A 132 25.95 -9.98 -6.20
C LYS A 132 27.04 -9.02 -6.65
N GLY A 133 26.88 -7.73 -6.34
CA GLY A 133 27.84 -6.69 -6.62
C GLY A 133 29.11 -6.85 -5.78
N ARG A 134 30.26 -6.46 -6.34
CA ARG A 134 31.57 -6.60 -5.67
C ARG A 134 31.93 -5.42 -4.77
N GLY A 135 31.25 -4.30 -4.92
CA GLY A 135 31.61 -3.07 -4.22
C GLY A 135 30.41 -2.12 -4.09
N GLY A 136 30.65 -0.97 -3.45
CA GLY A 136 29.62 0.02 -3.16
C GLY A 136 28.77 -0.37 -1.95
N SER A 137 27.70 0.38 -1.72
CA SER A 137 26.80 0.17 -0.58
C SER A 137 26.07 -1.18 -0.64
N GLU A 138 25.95 -1.77 -1.82
CA GLU A 138 25.24 -3.03 -2.05
C GLU A 138 26.17 -4.26 -2.17
N GLN A 139 27.45 -4.13 -1.84
CA GLN A 139 28.38 -5.25 -1.92
C GLN A 139 27.97 -6.51 -1.12
N PHE A 140 27.16 -6.32 -0.08
CA PHE A 140 26.61 -7.40 0.75
C PHE A 140 25.11 -7.63 0.52
N HIS A 141 24.49 -6.90 -0.41
CA HIS A 141 23.11 -7.14 -0.77
C HIS A 141 22.93 -8.54 -1.35
N GLY A 142 21.85 -9.22 -0.96
CA GLY A 142 21.58 -10.56 -1.46
C GLY A 142 21.35 -10.60 -2.97
N ALA A 143 21.75 -11.70 -3.58
CA ALA A 143 21.54 -11.99 -4.99
C ALA A 143 21.12 -13.44 -5.19
N VAL A 144 20.64 -13.78 -6.37
CA VAL A 144 20.36 -15.17 -6.74
C VAL A 144 21.68 -15.95 -6.82
N VAL A 145 22.69 -15.36 -7.46
CA VAL A 145 24.07 -15.88 -7.52
C VAL A 145 24.97 -15.04 -6.64
N ASP A 146 25.61 -15.65 -5.64
CA ASP A 146 26.51 -14.98 -4.70
C ASP A 146 27.90 -14.74 -5.32
N HIS A 147 28.83 -14.17 -4.56
CA HIS A 147 30.20 -13.85 -4.99
C HIS A 147 30.98 -15.08 -5.47
N ASP A 148 30.70 -16.26 -4.92
CA ASP A 148 31.34 -17.53 -5.31
C ASP A 148 30.90 -18.03 -6.70
N GLY A 149 29.82 -17.46 -7.26
CA GLY A 149 29.32 -17.78 -8.61
C GLY A 149 28.63 -19.13 -8.73
N ARG A 150 28.30 -19.79 -7.62
CA ARG A 150 27.71 -21.13 -7.60
C ARG A 150 26.22 -21.10 -7.88
N ASP A 151 25.73 -22.16 -8.51
CA ASP A 151 24.31 -22.40 -8.86
C ASP A 151 23.67 -23.55 -8.05
N ASP A 152 24.41 -24.09 -7.06
CA ASP A 152 23.95 -25.16 -6.16
C ASP A 152 23.68 -24.66 -4.72
N THR A 153 23.64 -23.34 -4.52
CA THR A 153 23.38 -22.75 -3.20
C THR A 153 21.91 -22.89 -2.80
N ARG A 154 21.64 -22.80 -1.48
CA ARG A 154 20.26 -22.79 -0.97
C ARG A 154 19.43 -21.68 -1.64
N VAL A 155 19.99 -20.48 -1.82
CA VAL A 155 19.32 -19.34 -2.41
C VAL A 155 18.92 -19.62 -3.86
N PHE A 156 19.86 -20.12 -4.67
CA PHE A 156 19.62 -20.45 -6.07
C PHE A 156 18.54 -21.53 -6.21
N ASN A 157 18.66 -22.61 -5.45
CA ASN A 157 17.69 -23.72 -5.48
C ASN A 157 16.28 -23.27 -5.03
N GLU A 158 16.20 -22.41 -4.01
CA GLU A 158 14.89 -21.89 -3.54
C GLU A 158 14.24 -20.94 -4.55
N VAL A 159 15.02 -20.13 -5.26
CA VAL A 159 14.51 -19.27 -6.34
C VAL A 159 14.05 -20.11 -7.51
N THR A 160 14.82 -21.13 -7.92
CA THR A 160 14.42 -22.08 -8.99
C THR A 160 13.10 -22.77 -8.66
N ALA A 161 12.98 -23.36 -7.48
CA ALA A 161 11.75 -24.03 -7.04
C ALA A 161 10.56 -23.05 -6.91
N THR A 162 10.83 -21.78 -6.58
CA THR A 162 9.81 -20.73 -6.56
C THR A 162 9.32 -20.42 -7.96
N ASN A 163 10.22 -20.29 -8.94
CA ASN A 163 9.86 -20.04 -10.33
C ASN A 163 9.06 -21.19 -10.94
N GLU A 164 9.39 -22.44 -10.62
CA GLU A 164 8.59 -23.61 -11.01
C GLU A 164 7.17 -23.54 -10.45
N ALA A 165 7.02 -23.15 -9.18
CA ALA A 165 5.72 -22.98 -8.56
C ALA A 165 4.92 -21.82 -9.17
N LEU A 166 5.57 -20.70 -9.54
CA LEU A 166 4.94 -19.58 -10.24
C LEU A 166 4.52 -19.97 -11.66
N ALA A 167 5.31 -20.75 -12.38
CA ALA A 167 4.94 -21.24 -13.71
C ALA A 167 3.63 -22.06 -13.69
N ALA A 168 3.35 -22.78 -12.61
CA ALA A 168 2.08 -23.47 -12.44
C ALA A 168 0.87 -22.54 -12.24
N LEU A 169 1.10 -21.26 -11.90
CA LEU A 169 0.07 -20.24 -11.74
C LEU A 169 -0.19 -19.43 -13.03
N THR A 170 0.45 -19.75 -14.15
CA THR A 170 0.20 -19.12 -15.45
C THR A 170 -1.29 -18.99 -15.81
N PRO A 171 -2.18 -19.95 -15.51
CA PRO A 171 -3.60 -19.80 -15.82
C PRO A 171 -4.33 -18.63 -15.13
N VAL A 172 -3.77 -18.05 -14.06
CA VAL A 172 -4.36 -16.88 -13.37
C VAL A 172 -3.75 -15.55 -13.80
N CYS A 173 -2.76 -15.55 -14.70
CA CYS A 173 -2.20 -14.31 -15.24
C CYS A 173 -3.29 -13.44 -15.89
N GLY A 174 -3.22 -12.14 -15.69
CA GLY A 174 -4.22 -11.17 -16.15
C GLY A 174 -5.48 -11.11 -15.29
N SER A 175 -5.62 -11.98 -14.27
CA SER A 175 -6.76 -11.92 -13.36
C SER A 175 -6.52 -10.95 -12.20
N LEU A 176 -7.61 -10.37 -11.69
CA LEU A 176 -7.57 -9.47 -10.53
C LEU A 176 -8.46 -10.02 -9.42
N PRO A 177 -8.07 -9.88 -8.16
CA PRO A 177 -8.94 -10.17 -7.02
C PRO A 177 -10.23 -9.36 -7.12
N LYS A 178 -11.35 -9.98 -6.75
CA LYS A 178 -12.64 -9.29 -6.69
C LYS A 178 -12.91 -8.88 -5.25
N ALA A 179 -12.86 -7.59 -4.99
CA ALA A 179 -13.09 -7.03 -3.67
C ALA A 179 -14.54 -6.56 -3.49
N ASP A 180 -15.14 -6.90 -2.34
CA ASP A 180 -16.43 -6.39 -1.89
C ASP A 180 -16.27 -5.18 -0.94
N ALA A 181 -15.06 -4.90 -0.48
CA ALA A 181 -14.73 -3.77 0.38
C ALA A 181 -13.67 -2.86 -0.26
N ALA A 182 -13.74 -1.58 0.09
CA ALA A 182 -12.70 -0.61 -0.23
C ALA A 182 -12.18 0.07 1.03
N MET A 183 -10.90 0.35 1.07
CA MET A 183 -10.27 1.22 2.05
C MET A 183 -9.72 2.45 1.34
N ILE A 184 -10.11 3.63 1.80
CA ILE A 184 -9.60 4.87 1.22
C ILE A 184 -8.20 5.15 1.77
N PHE A 185 -7.26 5.35 0.85
CA PHE A 185 -5.93 5.85 1.13
C PHE A 185 -5.60 6.96 0.15
N ASP A 186 -5.45 8.16 0.65
CA ASP A 186 -5.15 9.35 -0.15
C ASP A 186 -3.81 9.95 0.28
N TRP A 187 -2.95 10.23 -0.70
CA TRP A 187 -1.59 10.73 -0.45
C TRP A 187 -1.59 12.17 0.05
N ASP A 188 -2.49 13.02 -0.46
CA ASP A 188 -2.60 14.40 0.01
C ASP A 188 -3.08 14.42 1.46
N ASN A 189 -4.03 13.53 1.81
CA ASN A 189 -4.44 13.32 3.20
C ASN A 189 -3.26 12.90 4.09
N ARG A 190 -2.42 11.98 3.60
CA ARG A 190 -1.22 11.55 4.33
C ARG A 190 -0.29 12.71 4.59
N TRP A 191 0.04 13.48 3.55
CA TRP A 191 0.94 14.62 3.69
C TRP A 191 0.38 15.71 4.59
N ALA A 192 -0.91 16.06 4.43
CA ALA A 192 -1.57 17.02 5.31
C ALA A 192 -1.53 16.58 6.78
N LEU A 193 -1.73 15.29 7.03
CA LEU A 193 -1.68 14.75 8.38
C LEU A 193 -0.25 14.72 8.94
N ASP A 194 0.74 14.35 8.14
CA ASP A 194 2.15 14.33 8.55
C ASP A 194 2.69 15.75 8.87
N ASP A 195 2.25 16.76 8.11
CA ASP A 195 2.64 18.16 8.30
C ASP A 195 1.84 18.88 9.39
N ALA A 196 0.70 18.35 9.83
CA ALA A 196 -0.14 18.99 10.83
C ALA A 196 0.58 19.08 12.19
N TRP A 197 0.66 20.34 12.70
CA TRP A 197 1.14 20.62 14.07
C TRP A 197 -0.05 20.59 15.03
N GLY A 198 -0.12 19.66 15.87
CA GLY A 198 -1.21 19.48 16.81
C GLY A 198 -1.42 18.01 17.09
N MET A 199 -2.26 17.68 18.05
CA MET A 199 -2.44 16.31 18.49
C MET A 199 -1.09 15.71 18.90
N GLN A 200 -0.55 14.81 18.10
CA GLN A 200 0.80 14.29 18.22
C GLN A 200 1.64 14.80 17.03
N ILE A 201 2.76 15.49 17.31
CA ILE A 201 3.61 16.08 16.25
C ILE A 201 4.30 15.00 15.41
N LYS A 202 4.70 13.89 16.04
CA LYS A 202 5.35 12.75 15.39
C LYS A 202 4.45 11.51 15.47
N GLN A 203 4.68 10.56 14.57
CA GLN A 203 4.03 9.25 14.62
C GLN A 203 2.50 9.32 14.50
N LYS A 204 2.00 10.02 13.47
CA LYS A 204 0.55 10.03 13.16
C LYS A 204 0.01 8.62 12.86
N ASN A 205 0.89 7.70 12.42
CA ASN A 205 0.62 6.27 12.25
C ASN A 205 -0.53 5.95 11.27
N LEU A 206 -0.78 6.82 10.27
CA LEU A 206 -1.84 6.57 9.28
C LEU A 206 -1.65 5.22 8.58
N ARG A 207 -0.44 4.97 8.06
CA ARG A 207 -0.15 3.72 7.35
C ARG A 207 -0.31 2.51 8.25
N GLU A 208 0.16 2.58 9.48
CA GLU A 208 0.06 1.51 10.47
C GLU A 208 -1.42 1.23 10.82
N THR A 209 -2.22 2.27 10.97
CA THR A 209 -3.68 2.16 11.20
C THR A 209 -4.36 1.50 9.99
N CYS A 210 -4.05 1.92 8.78
CA CYS A 210 -4.55 1.29 7.56
C CYS A 210 -4.15 -0.19 7.48
N CYS A 211 -2.87 -0.51 7.72
CA CYS A 211 -2.38 -1.90 7.72
C CYS A 211 -3.11 -2.77 8.75
N GLN A 212 -3.36 -2.25 9.96
CA GLN A 212 -4.07 -2.98 11.00
C GLN A 212 -5.53 -3.27 10.61
N LEU A 213 -6.24 -2.27 10.11
CA LEU A 213 -7.62 -2.44 9.65
C LEU A 213 -7.71 -3.39 8.46
N TYR A 214 -6.82 -3.23 7.49
CA TYR A 214 -6.73 -4.11 6.33
C TYR A 214 -6.48 -5.56 6.73
N ALA A 215 -5.53 -5.77 7.65
CA ALA A 215 -5.22 -7.12 8.15
C ALA A 215 -6.41 -7.77 8.87
N GLN A 216 -7.22 -6.99 9.61
CA GLN A 216 -8.45 -7.52 10.23
C GLN A 216 -9.50 -7.91 9.20
N LEU A 217 -9.74 -7.09 8.17
CA LEU A 217 -10.65 -7.43 7.08
C LEU A 217 -10.19 -8.71 6.36
N ASN A 218 -8.93 -8.78 6.01
CA ASN A 218 -8.33 -9.95 5.38
C ASN A 218 -8.42 -11.20 6.26
N HIS A 219 -8.21 -11.07 7.57
CA HIS A 219 -8.37 -12.18 8.53
C HIS A 219 -9.81 -12.69 8.59
N CYS A 220 -10.79 -11.81 8.38
CA CYS A 220 -12.21 -12.17 8.26
C CYS A 220 -12.58 -12.72 6.87
N GLY A 221 -11.63 -12.86 5.95
CA GLY A 221 -11.86 -13.33 4.58
C GLY A 221 -12.51 -12.28 3.68
N VAL A 222 -12.42 -11.00 4.04
CA VAL A 222 -12.95 -9.90 3.24
C VAL A 222 -11.83 -9.34 2.35
N GLU A 223 -11.92 -9.63 1.06
CA GLU A 223 -11.02 -9.03 0.07
C GLU A 223 -11.32 -7.53 -0.02
N THR A 224 -10.26 -6.72 0.05
CA THR A 224 -10.35 -5.27 0.17
C THR A 224 -9.42 -4.59 -0.83
N ASP A 225 -9.97 -3.69 -1.65
CA ASP A 225 -9.17 -2.79 -2.46
C ASP A 225 -8.72 -1.58 -1.63
N VAL A 226 -7.52 -1.08 -1.88
CA VAL A 226 -7.06 0.19 -1.32
C VAL A 226 -7.05 1.21 -2.45
N VAL A 227 -7.90 2.24 -2.34
CA VAL A 227 -8.21 3.16 -3.44
C VAL A 227 -8.16 4.62 -3.00
N GLY A 228 -7.97 5.53 -3.95
CA GLY A 228 -8.04 6.97 -3.71
C GLY A 228 -9.47 7.49 -3.51
N VAL A 229 -9.59 8.74 -3.07
CA VAL A 229 -10.89 9.41 -2.83
C VAL A 229 -11.71 9.60 -4.11
N ASP A 230 -11.07 9.56 -5.27
CA ASP A 230 -11.72 9.72 -6.59
C ASP A 230 -12.29 8.41 -7.17
N ALA A 231 -11.98 7.24 -6.57
CA ALA A 231 -12.44 5.94 -7.05
C ALA A 231 -13.98 5.81 -7.04
N ASP A 232 -14.53 5.04 -7.97
CA ASP A 232 -15.96 4.68 -7.93
C ASP A 232 -16.22 3.71 -6.78
N LEU A 233 -17.06 4.13 -5.83
CA LEU A 233 -17.40 3.38 -4.63
C LEU A 233 -18.62 2.45 -4.81
N ASN A 234 -19.40 2.62 -5.85
CA ASN A 234 -20.69 1.92 -6.01
C ASN A 234 -20.53 0.39 -6.15
N ARG A 235 -19.36 -0.09 -6.54
CA ARG A 235 -19.07 -1.51 -6.67
C ARG A 235 -18.79 -2.22 -5.33
N TYR A 236 -18.57 -1.47 -4.25
CA TYR A 236 -18.24 -2.01 -2.95
C TYR A 236 -19.44 -2.02 -2.01
N LYS A 237 -19.52 -3.00 -1.12
CA LYS A 237 -20.53 -3.10 -0.06
C LYS A 237 -20.11 -2.35 1.20
N LEU A 238 -18.78 -2.27 1.43
CA LEU A 238 -18.17 -1.63 2.58
C LEU A 238 -17.08 -0.66 2.13
N VAL A 239 -17.11 0.55 2.65
CA VAL A 239 -16.03 1.53 2.49
C VAL A 239 -15.47 1.90 3.86
N VAL A 240 -14.16 1.80 4.02
CA VAL A 240 -13.45 2.17 5.26
C VAL A 240 -12.65 3.45 5.03
N LEU A 241 -12.80 4.42 5.93
CA LEU A 241 -12.15 5.73 5.91
C LEU A 241 -11.18 5.85 7.10
N PRO A 242 -9.97 5.30 7.03
CA PRO A 242 -9.01 5.41 8.12
C PRO A 242 -8.44 6.82 8.19
N MET A 243 -8.63 7.54 9.31
CA MET A 243 -8.01 8.84 9.57
C MET A 243 -8.06 9.77 8.34
N LEU A 244 -9.23 9.90 7.71
CA LEU A 244 -9.42 10.78 6.56
C LEU A 244 -9.53 12.23 7.04
N PHE A 245 -8.37 12.80 7.38
CA PHE A 245 -8.19 14.12 7.98
C PHE A 245 -8.54 15.24 6.99
N MET A 246 -8.11 15.06 5.73
CA MET A 246 -8.40 15.99 4.63
C MET A 246 -9.58 15.48 3.79
N THR A 247 -10.54 16.36 3.53
CA THR A 247 -11.60 16.10 2.54
C THR A 247 -11.41 16.97 1.31
N LYS A 248 -11.63 16.36 0.13
CA LYS A 248 -11.57 17.06 -1.16
C LYS A 248 -12.98 17.46 -1.62
N PRO A 249 -13.11 18.50 -2.46
CA PRO A 249 -14.41 18.95 -2.96
C PRO A 249 -15.26 17.80 -3.53
N GLY A 250 -16.51 17.70 -3.07
CA GLY A 250 -17.47 16.70 -3.51
C GLY A 250 -17.35 15.33 -2.82
N PHE A 251 -16.32 15.09 -1.99
CA PHE A 251 -16.15 13.78 -1.34
C PHE A 251 -17.28 13.48 -0.34
N ALA A 252 -17.68 14.44 0.48
CA ALA A 252 -18.78 14.25 1.42
C ALA A 252 -20.11 13.93 0.72
N GLN A 253 -20.38 14.61 -0.40
CA GLN A 253 -21.55 14.32 -1.21
C GLN A 253 -21.50 12.90 -1.80
N LYS A 254 -20.34 12.49 -2.29
CA LYS A 254 -20.10 11.12 -2.78
C LYS A 254 -20.36 10.05 -1.70
N ILE A 255 -19.92 10.29 -0.46
CA ILE A 255 -20.18 9.39 0.67
C ILE A 255 -21.66 9.37 1.03
N ARG A 256 -22.33 10.51 1.02
CA ARG A 256 -23.78 10.60 1.23
C ARG A 256 -24.55 9.75 0.23
N GLU A 257 -24.29 9.95 -1.06
CA GLU A 257 -24.95 9.21 -2.14
C GLU A 257 -24.68 7.70 -2.05
N TYR A 258 -23.44 7.31 -1.71
CA TYR A 258 -23.09 5.92 -1.51
C TYR A 258 -23.90 5.26 -0.38
N VAL A 259 -24.06 5.96 0.76
CA VAL A 259 -24.84 5.46 1.90
C VAL A 259 -26.34 5.43 1.58
N GLU A 260 -26.87 6.47 0.93
CA GLU A 260 -28.27 6.54 0.50
C GLU A 260 -28.63 5.41 -0.48
N ASN A 261 -27.68 4.96 -1.30
CA ASN A 261 -27.81 3.81 -2.18
C ASN A 261 -27.59 2.45 -1.48
N GLY A 262 -27.49 2.44 -0.14
CA GLY A 262 -27.40 1.21 0.67
C GLY A 262 -25.98 0.73 0.96
N GLY A 263 -24.96 1.50 0.63
CA GLY A 263 -23.57 1.22 0.99
C GLY A 263 -23.31 1.40 2.49
N THR A 264 -22.34 0.68 3.02
CA THR A 264 -21.90 0.79 4.42
C THR A 264 -20.57 1.52 4.49
N VAL A 265 -20.47 2.54 5.35
CA VAL A 265 -19.23 3.28 5.59
C VAL A 265 -18.79 3.13 7.04
N VAL A 266 -17.51 2.85 7.25
CA VAL A 266 -16.87 2.87 8.57
C VAL A 266 -15.77 3.91 8.54
N ALA A 267 -15.87 4.93 9.39
CA ALA A 267 -14.83 5.94 9.56
C ALA A 267 -14.16 5.79 10.94
N THR A 268 -12.89 6.16 11.01
CA THR A 268 -12.18 6.24 12.27
C THR A 268 -12.09 7.70 12.76
N TYR A 269 -11.29 7.94 13.79
CA TYR A 269 -11.00 9.29 14.29
C TYR A 269 -10.29 10.16 13.24
N LEU A 270 -10.22 11.47 13.48
CA LEU A 270 -9.64 12.49 12.58
C LEU A 270 -10.34 12.62 11.23
N LEU A 271 -11.64 12.39 11.17
CA LEU A 271 -12.42 12.52 9.93
C LEU A 271 -12.76 13.98 9.64
N GLY A 272 -12.37 14.48 8.43
CA GLY A 272 -12.85 15.77 7.91
C GLY A 272 -12.45 16.97 8.76
N TYR A 273 -11.17 17.14 9.07
CA TYR A 273 -10.65 18.27 9.84
C TYR A 273 -10.27 19.44 8.95
N VAL A 274 -9.71 19.17 7.78
CA VAL A 274 -9.23 20.21 6.84
C VAL A 274 -9.75 19.97 5.43
N ASP A 275 -9.78 21.05 4.64
CA ASP A 275 -10.03 21.03 3.21
C ASP A 275 -8.76 20.69 2.41
N GLU A 276 -8.85 20.72 1.08
CA GLU A 276 -7.72 20.45 0.17
C GLU A 276 -6.60 21.48 0.23
N SER A 277 -6.83 22.64 0.86
CA SER A 277 -5.83 23.67 1.13
C SER A 277 -5.22 23.58 2.52
N THR A 278 -5.54 22.50 3.28
CA THR A 278 -5.17 22.30 4.69
C THR A 278 -5.76 23.32 5.66
N LEU A 279 -6.81 24.02 5.26
CA LEU A 279 -7.53 24.94 6.15
C LEU A 279 -8.58 24.17 6.94
N CYS A 280 -8.65 24.43 8.25
CA CYS A 280 -9.67 23.82 9.11
C CYS A 280 -11.07 24.21 8.68
N TRP A 281 -11.97 23.23 8.63
CA TRP A 281 -13.39 23.48 8.40
C TRP A 281 -13.99 24.34 9.52
N LEU A 282 -14.67 25.39 9.12
CA LEU A 282 -15.41 26.24 10.08
C LEU A 282 -16.73 25.58 10.48
N GLY A 283 -17.14 25.77 11.71
CA GLY A 283 -18.39 25.23 12.25
C GLY A 283 -18.27 23.87 12.95
N GLY A 284 -17.04 23.32 13.08
CA GLY A 284 -16.74 22.10 13.85
C GLY A 284 -16.58 20.85 12.99
N PHE A 285 -16.21 19.75 13.65
CA PHE A 285 -15.79 18.51 12.99
C PHE A 285 -16.80 17.36 13.23
N PRO A 286 -16.86 16.37 12.32
CA PRO A 286 -16.31 16.38 10.96
C PRO A 286 -16.89 17.53 10.13
N GLY A 287 -16.06 18.16 9.28
CA GLY A 287 -16.48 19.21 8.37
C GLY A 287 -17.11 18.66 7.08
N ASP A 288 -17.25 19.57 6.06
CA ASP A 288 -17.70 19.22 4.70
C ASP A 288 -19.08 18.53 4.65
N GLY A 289 -19.97 18.72 5.65
CA GLY A 289 -21.26 18.04 5.72
C GLY A 289 -21.21 16.57 6.17
N LEU A 290 -20.06 16.09 6.59
CA LEU A 290 -19.91 14.70 7.08
C LEU A 290 -20.60 14.46 8.43
N ARG A 291 -20.82 15.52 9.23
CA ARG A 291 -21.60 15.41 10.50
C ARG A 291 -23.01 14.88 10.26
N GLU A 292 -23.67 15.37 9.24
CA GLU A 292 -25.01 14.96 8.87
C GLU A 292 -25.04 13.52 8.33
N VAL A 293 -23.98 13.10 7.63
CA VAL A 293 -23.86 11.73 7.10
C VAL A 293 -23.63 10.72 8.22
N PHE A 294 -22.74 11.05 9.15
CA PHE A 294 -22.35 10.12 10.25
C PHE A 294 -23.18 10.31 11.52
N GLY A 295 -23.91 11.40 11.65
CA GLY A 295 -24.69 11.71 12.87
C GLY A 295 -23.82 11.94 14.10
N VAL A 296 -22.56 12.39 13.93
CA VAL A 296 -21.59 12.60 15.02
C VAL A 296 -20.99 14.00 14.98
N THR A 297 -20.59 14.51 16.13
CA THR A 297 -19.81 15.74 16.27
C THR A 297 -18.61 15.47 17.18
N ALA A 298 -17.43 15.91 16.75
CA ALA A 298 -16.21 15.88 17.55
C ALA A 298 -15.98 17.27 18.16
N SER A 299 -16.10 17.40 19.48
CA SER A 299 -15.92 18.65 20.19
C SER A 299 -14.50 18.81 20.71
N GLU A 300 -13.88 17.71 21.11
CA GLU A 300 -12.54 17.67 21.72
C GLU A 300 -11.74 16.53 21.14
N LEU A 301 -10.44 16.71 21.14
CA LEU A 301 -9.46 15.71 20.75
C LEU A 301 -8.42 15.58 21.83
N ASP A 302 -8.19 14.36 22.29
CA ASP A 302 -7.14 14.05 23.26
C ASP A 302 -6.14 13.06 22.67
N THR A 303 -4.91 13.12 23.17
CA THR A 303 -3.80 12.27 22.72
C THR A 303 -3.38 11.34 23.85
N LEU A 304 -3.30 10.06 23.54
CA LEU A 304 -2.83 9.04 24.46
C LEU A 304 -1.30 9.01 24.53
N TYR A 305 -0.74 8.88 25.73
CA TYR A 305 0.67 8.60 25.88
C TYR A 305 1.01 7.16 25.48
N PRO A 306 2.30 6.86 25.13
CA PRO A 306 2.72 5.49 24.85
C PRO A 306 2.35 4.54 26.00
N GLY A 307 1.64 3.46 25.66
CA GLY A 307 1.18 2.47 26.64
C GLY A 307 -0.23 2.71 27.20
N GLU A 308 -0.83 3.86 26.95
CA GLU A 308 -2.24 4.10 27.24
C GLU A 308 -3.17 3.54 26.16
N GLY A 309 -4.41 3.29 26.50
CA GLY A 309 -5.43 2.80 25.59
C GLY A 309 -6.84 3.02 26.11
N ASN A 310 -7.77 3.22 25.19
CA ASN A 310 -9.20 3.33 25.48
C ASN A 310 -9.92 2.03 25.14
N ARG A 311 -11.08 1.83 25.77
CA ARG A 311 -12.00 0.74 25.45
C ARG A 311 -13.32 1.30 24.96
N ALA A 312 -13.79 0.80 23.81
CA ALA A 312 -15.18 0.97 23.40
C ALA A 312 -16.05 -0.12 24.05
N ILE A 313 -17.12 0.28 24.69
CA ILE A 313 -18.09 -0.64 25.32
C ILE A 313 -19.44 -0.40 24.65
N TRP A 314 -20.03 -1.46 24.09
CA TRP A 314 -21.40 -1.41 23.59
C TRP A 314 -22.36 -1.32 24.78
N VAL A 315 -23.15 -0.26 24.82
CA VAL A 315 -24.24 -0.13 25.75
C VAL A 315 -25.52 -0.46 24.99
N LYS A 316 -26.26 -1.47 25.47
CA LYS A 316 -27.56 -1.84 24.87
C LYS A 316 -28.63 -0.82 25.25
#